data_e3481a67b88b2e2a3dcdd0d7203e3b62
#
_entry.id   e3481a67b88b2e2a3dcdd0d7203e3b62
#
_cell.length_a   1.000
_cell.length_b   1.000
_cell.length_c   1.000
_cell.angle_alpha   90.00
_cell.angle_beta   90.00
_cell.angle_gamma   90.00
#
_symmetry.space_group_name_H-M   'P 1'
#
loop_
_entity.id
_entity.type
_entity.pdbx_description
1 polymer ?
#
loop_
_entity_poly.entity_id
_entity_poly.type
_entity_poly.pdbx_seq_one_letter_code
_entity_poly.pdbx_strand_id
1 'polypeptide(L)'
;FADRDAGWQDIDHAARDHVADVKAHLQVSGGSTHDGPAAHPGAAHAGGHAISRSGAAAADGMGPDIIDAEDGTTPAPAPRSADALAGDDSHEGVAYDDSPLPDAPVEHVVTLEPPAPVNTDRLVALASSLRHVGSKPVRIEMERLGGHWAPLSAGDKAVRVRFSLLLANRQGPLNAVELSDFNAAIESLAGKLQAPVNIPDMAPILRNARDLDTLAARLDTQIEVRVELPEAPEASKVSGIVRHLGLSDRGNGRYEAFADSGDSLFALAFNKPRDQIDFVLDVPRTAEQYEAWEGMVACAQSMAQALGGRLVDSAGRGLSVGMIGTVSRQLAHRYAELSQAGLTAGGAAALRVFH
;
A
#
# COMPACT_ATOMS: atom_id res chain seq x y z
N PHE A 1 -4.14 31.18 -30.01
CA PHE A 1 -3.90 29.73 -29.76
C PHE A 1 -2.41 29.45 -29.53
N ALA A 2 -1.50 30.21 -30.08
CA ALA A 2 -0.04 30.00 -29.96
C ALA A 2 0.58 30.48 -28.63
N ASP A 3 -0.06 31.40 -27.91
CA ASP A 3 0.46 31.94 -26.63
C ASP A 3 0.12 31.08 -25.39
N ARG A 4 -0.74 30.06 -25.52
CA ARG A 4 -1.08 29.14 -24.41
C ARG A 4 -0.10 27.98 -24.28
N ASP A 5 0.53 27.56 -25.37
CA ASP A 5 1.49 26.44 -25.35
C ASP A 5 2.86 26.84 -24.77
N ALA A 6 3.26 28.11 -24.90
CA ALA A 6 4.53 28.58 -24.35
C ALA A 6 4.58 28.51 -22.81
N GLY A 7 3.47 28.83 -22.13
CA GLY A 7 3.41 28.78 -20.67
C GLY A 7 3.49 27.36 -20.07
N TRP A 8 3.08 26.33 -20.83
CA TRP A 8 3.15 24.94 -20.37
C TRP A 8 4.54 24.32 -20.56
N GLN A 9 5.26 24.76 -21.59
CA GLN A 9 6.65 24.32 -21.80
C GLN A 9 7.57 24.82 -20.68
N ASP A 10 7.35 26.03 -20.19
CA ASP A 10 8.11 26.60 -19.06
C ASP A 10 7.83 25.87 -17.75
N ILE A 11 6.58 25.42 -17.52
CA ILE A 11 6.20 24.63 -16.31
C ILE A 11 6.84 23.25 -16.36
N ASP A 12 6.82 22.59 -17.51
CA ASP A 12 7.42 21.24 -17.70
C ASP A 12 8.95 21.30 -17.56
N HIS A 13 9.58 22.36 -18.06
CA HIS A 13 11.03 22.59 -17.91
C HIS A 13 11.40 22.85 -16.46
N ALA A 14 10.65 23.70 -15.76
CA ALA A 14 10.87 23.98 -14.34
C ALA A 14 10.68 22.75 -13.44
N ALA A 15 9.73 21.88 -13.75
CA ALA A 15 9.52 20.63 -13.02
C ALA A 15 10.69 19.65 -13.22
N ARG A 16 11.18 19.50 -14.45
CA ARG A 16 12.35 18.64 -14.77
C ARG A 16 13.64 19.19 -14.16
N ASP A 17 13.85 20.49 -14.23
CA ASP A 17 15.02 21.13 -13.61
C ASP A 17 15.00 20.97 -12.10
N HIS A 18 13.83 21.02 -11.46
CA HIS A 18 13.71 20.82 -10.02
C HIS A 18 13.98 19.37 -9.61
N VAL A 19 13.51 18.37 -10.36
CA VAL A 19 13.85 16.95 -10.14
C VAL A 19 15.37 16.73 -10.30
N ALA A 20 15.98 17.35 -11.31
CA ALA A 20 17.43 17.29 -11.52
C ALA A 20 18.20 17.94 -10.37
N ASP A 21 17.71 19.06 -9.83
CA ASP A 21 18.31 19.81 -8.71
C ASP A 21 18.21 19.02 -7.40
N VAL A 22 17.05 18.36 -7.13
CA VAL A 22 16.89 17.44 -6.00
C VAL A 22 17.83 16.25 -6.12
N LYS A 23 17.94 15.63 -7.28
CA LYS A 23 18.89 14.52 -7.54
C LYS A 23 20.34 14.95 -7.36
N ALA A 24 20.73 16.12 -7.88
CA ALA A 24 22.07 16.68 -7.72
C ALA A 24 22.40 16.95 -6.24
N HIS A 25 21.45 17.48 -5.47
CA HIS A 25 21.61 17.74 -4.03
C HIS A 25 21.77 16.44 -3.23
N LEU A 26 21.07 15.37 -3.61
CA LEU A 26 21.20 14.05 -3.00
C LEU A 26 22.56 13.42 -3.27
N GLN A 27 23.11 13.56 -4.49
CA GLN A 27 24.43 13.04 -4.86
C GLN A 27 25.57 13.75 -4.12
N VAL A 28 25.47 15.06 -3.90
CA VAL A 28 26.46 15.83 -3.15
C VAL A 28 26.45 15.48 -1.66
N SER A 29 25.27 15.17 -1.10
CA SER A 29 25.14 14.80 0.32
C SER A 29 25.59 13.37 0.65
N GLY A 30 25.70 12.49 -0.37
CA GLY A 30 26.16 11.10 -0.23
C GLY A 30 27.69 10.92 -0.36
N GLY A 31 28.41 11.97 -0.74
CA GLY A 31 29.84 11.90 -1.07
C GLY A 31 30.83 12.32 0.04
N SER A 32 30.40 12.58 1.26
CA SER A 32 31.27 13.04 2.36
C SER A 32 31.28 12.09 3.55
N THR A 33 31.91 10.92 3.38
CA THR A 33 32.45 10.11 4.47
C THR A 33 33.74 9.44 4.01
N HIS A 34 34.90 10.10 4.18
CA HIS A 34 36.15 9.50 4.59
C HIS A 34 37.23 10.58 4.76
N ASP A 35 37.62 10.85 5.97
CA ASP A 35 38.96 10.66 6.53
C ASP A 35 39.00 11.20 7.97
N GLY A 36 39.26 10.31 8.92
CA GLY A 36 39.68 10.68 10.25
C GLY A 36 41.18 11.01 10.32
N PRO A 37 41.81 11.37 11.42
CA PRO A 37 42.09 10.43 12.51
C PRO A 37 42.01 10.98 13.95
N ALA A 38 41.79 10.02 14.84
CA ALA A 38 42.15 9.92 16.27
C ALA A 38 42.74 11.08 17.04
N ALA A 39 42.13 11.39 18.22
CA ALA A 39 42.81 11.48 19.52
C ALA A 39 41.79 11.58 20.67
N HIS A 40 41.83 10.63 21.57
CA HIS A 40 41.35 10.67 22.96
C HIS A 40 42.41 11.43 23.85
N PRO A 41 42.18 11.75 25.16
CA PRO A 41 41.12 11.37 26.09
C PRO A 41 40.72 12.46 27.11
N GLY A 42 39.71 12.19 27.95
CA GLY A 42 39.59 12.90 29.24
C GLY A 42 38.20 12.99 29.86
N ALA A 43 37.85 12.03 30.63
CA ALA A 43 37.35 12.00 32.03
C ALA A 43 36.16 12.88 32.48
N ALA A 44 35.14 12.20 32.94
CA ALA A 44 34.54 12.16 34.28
C ALA A 44 33.47 13.17 34.72
N HIS A 45 32.46 12.60 35.29
CA HIS A 45 31.52 12.86 36.39
C HIS A 45 30.06 13.04 35.98
N ALA A 46 29.19 12.10 36.31
CA ALA A 46 28.59 11.70 37.60
C ALA A 46 27.41 12.60 38.04
N GLY A 47 26.31 11.95 38.35
CA GLY A 47 25.13 12.46 39.05
C GLY A 47 23.84 12.33 38.23
N GLY A 48 22.98 11.42 38.35
CA GLY A 48 22.37 10.74 39.48
C GLY A 48 21.21 11.56 40.05
N HIS A 49 19.96 11.18 39.70
CA HIS A 49 18.89 11.07 40.69
C HIS A 49 17.59 10.52 40.06
N ALA A 50 17.22 9.37 40.56
CA ALA A 50 15.89 8.79 40.51
C ALA A 50 15.06 9.35 41.68
N ILE A 51 13.73 9.41 41.53
CA ILE A 51 12.68 9.22 42.54
C ILE A 51 11.36 9.14 41.78
N SER A 52 10.64 8.08 41.65
CA SER A 52 9.96 7.16 42.56
C SER A 52 8.70 7.73 43.22
N ARG A 53 7.59 7.05 42.85
CA ARG A 53 6.41 6.64 43.68
C ARG A 53 5.36 7.67 44.05
N SER A 54 4.16 7.29 43.75
CA SER A 54 3.03 6.59 44.41
C SER A 54 1.96 7.60 44.84
N GLY A 55 0.73 7.32 44.78
CA GLY A 55 -0.09 6.42 45.49
C GLY A 55 -1.58 6.55 45.19
N ALA A 56 -2.21 5.54 45.51
CA ALA A 56 -3.58 5.13 45.43
C ALA A 56 -4.58 5.88 46.34
N ALA A 57 -5.84 5.64 46.04
CA ALA A 57 -6.98 5.36 46.94
C ALA A 57 -8.18 6.28 46.66
N ALA A 58 -9.26 5.80 46.12
CA ALA A 58 -10.37 5.08 46.70
C ALA A 58 -11.49 5.97 47.28
N ALA A 59 -12.65 5.72 46.76
CA ALA A 59 -13.91 5.48 47.45
C ALA A 59 -15.04 6.53 47.39
N ASP A 60 -16.15 6.01 46.91
CA ASP A 60 -17.54 6.10 47.39
C ASP A 60 -18.39 7.35 47.12
N GLY A 61 -19.56 7.02 46.51
CA GLY A 61 -20.81 7.55 47.03
C GLY A 61 -21.85 8.00 46.02
N MET A 62 -22.79 7.06 45.69
CA MET A 62 -24.23 7.32 45.48
C MET A 62 -24.71 8.34 44.44
N GLY A 63 -25.47 7.80 43.47
CA GLY A 63 -26.44 8.54 42.65
C GLY A 63 -27.73 8.85 43.42
N PRO A 64 -28.87 9.15 42.82
CA PRO A 64 -29.18 9.37 41.41
C PRO A 64 -29.82 10.74 41.19
N ASP A 65 -29.95 11.22 39.93
CA ASP A 65 -31.26 11.71 39.43
C ASP A 65 -31.20 12.04 37.91
N ILE A 66 -32.24 11.62 37.29
CA ILE A 66 -32.67 11.76 35.91
C ILE A 66 -32.99 13.24 35.62
N ILE A 67 -32.58 13.78 34.51
CA ILE A 67 -33.41 14.64 33.63
C ILE A 67 -32.85 14.63 32.19
N ASP A 68 -33.78 14.52 31.28
CA ASP A 68 -33.79 14.55 29.83
C ASP A 68 -32.93 15.62 29.13
N ALA A 69 -32.62 15.22 27.94
CA ALA A 69 -32.75 15.99 26.70
C ALA A 69 -31.47 16.46 26.00
N GLU A 70 -31.50 16.08 24.76
CA GLU A 70 -30.95 16.67 23.53
C GLU A 70 -29.54 16.20 23.08
N ASP A 71 -29.62 15.19 22.28
CA ASP A 71 -29.18 15.05 20.89
C ASP A 71 -28.13 16.08 20.44
N GLY A 72 -26.92 15.62 20.51
CA GLY A 72 -25.73 16.26 19.96
C GLY A 72 -24.71 15.21 19.56
N THR A 73 -25.18 14.19 18.83
CA THR A 73 -24.30 13.16 18.26
C THR A 73 -23.45 13.77 17.16
N THR A 74 -22.28 14.23 17.52
CA THR A 74 -21.20 14.41 16.54
C THR A 74 -20.80 13.00 16.13
N PRO A 75 -21.01 12.58 14.87
CA PRO A 75 -20.55 11.28 14.43
C PRO A 75 -19.03 11.30 14.43
N ALA A 76 -18.46 10.33 15.14
CA ALA A 76 -17.07 9.95 14.98
C ALA A 76 -16.78 9.74 13.49
N PRO A 77 -15.59 10.13 12.97
CA PRO A 77 -15.25 9.88 11.59
C PRO A 77 -15.28 8.36 11.38
N ALA A 78 -16.16 7.94 10.47
CA ALA A 78 -16.22 6.56 10.01
C ALA A 78 -14.85 6.14 9.47
N PRO A 79 -14.41 4.89 9.69
CA PRO A 79 -13.22 4.37 9.04
C PRO A 79 -13.41 4.54 7.53
N ARG A 80 -12.45 5.17 6.87
CA ARG A 80 -12.45 5.36 5.41
C ARG A 80 -12.39 3.97 4.80
N SER A 81 -13.53 3.50 4.29
CA SER A 81 -13.62 2.22 3.61
C SER A 81 -12.66 2.23 2.42
N ALA A 82 -11.75 1.27 2.39
CA ALA A 82 -10.86 0.98 1.28
C ALA A 82 -11.62 0.62 -0.04
N ASP A 83 -12.92 0.40 0.08
CA ASP A 83 -13.83 0.01 -1.01
C ASP A 83 -14.08 1.08 -2.09
N ALA A 84 -13.62 2.31 -1.89
CA ALA A 84 -13.84 3.38 -2.85
C ALA A 84 -12.78 3.44 -3.97
N LEU A 85 -11.75 2.57 -3.93
CA LEU A 85 -10.71 2.44 -4.96
C LEU A 85 -10.83 1.16 -5.80
N ALA A 86 -11.83 0.30 -5.52
CA ALA A 86 -12.15 -0.84 -6.37
C ALA A 86 -12.87 -0.35 -7.64
N GLY A 87 -12.10 0.20 -8.56
CA GLY A 87 -12.50 0.42 -9.93
C GLY A 87 -12.02 -0.77 -10.74
N ASP A 88 -12.97 -1.43 -11.39
CA ASP A 88 -12.86 -2.32 -12.54
C ASP A 88 -11.63 -3.25 -12.58
N ASP A 89 -11.84 -4.50 -12.16
CA ASP A 89 -10.88 -5.62 -12.21
C ASP A 89 -10.56 -6.10 -13.65
N SER A 90 -10.54 -5.24 -14.63
CA SER A 90 -10.02 -5.55 -15.96
C SER A 90 -8.50 -5.39 -16.02
N HIS A 91 -7.77 -6.06 -15.13
CA HIS A 91 -6.35 -6.32 -15.34
C HIS A 91 -6.18 -7.54 -16.26
N GLU A 92 -6.31 -7.31 -17.55
CA GLU A 92 -5.68 -8.17 -18.56
C GLU A 92 -4.15 -8.07 -18.36
N GLY A 93 -3.53 -9.17 -17.97
CA GLY A 93 -2.11 -9.40 -18.20
C GLY A 93 -1.15 -9.16 -17.05
N VAL A 94 -1.49 -9.50 -15.81
CA VAL A 94 -0.42 -9.79 -14.83
C VAL A 94 0.25 -11.09 -15.27
N ALA A 95 1.44 -10.98 -15.84
CA ALA A 95 2.31 -12.14 -16.04
C ALA A 95 2.55 -12.75 -14.67
N TYR A 96 1.90 -13.89 -14.40
CA TYR A 96 2.23 -14.68 -13.22
C TYR A 96 3.64 -15.21 -13.47
N ASP A 97 4.55 -14.67 -12.69
CA ASP A 97 5.90 -15.18 -12.58
C ASP A 97 5.82 -16.62 -12.09
N ASP A 98 6.46 -17.56 -12.80
CA ASP A 98 6.66 -18.96 -12.38
C ASP A 98 7.60 -19.05 -11.16
N SER A 99 7.90 -17.92 -10.53
CA SER A 99 8.78 -17.81 -9.38
C SER A 99 8.33 -18.71 -8.24
N PRO A 100 9.26 -19.38 -7.57
CA PRO A 100 8.97 -20.18 -6.40
C PRO A 100 8.24 -19.32 -5.35
N LEU A 101 7.39 -19.99 -4.57
CA LEU A 101 6.69 -19.36 -3.44
C LEU A 101 7.67 -18.51 -2.63
N PRO A 102 7.34 -17.26 -2.27
CA PRO A 102 8.20 -16.43 -1.46
C PRO A 102 8.58 -17.16 -0.17
N ASP A 103 9.85 -17.08 0.25
CA ASP A 103 10.39 -17.75 1.45
C ASP A 103 9.70 -17.30 2.75
N ALA A 104 9.13 -16.12 2.79
CA ALA A 104 8.28 -15.71 3.90
C ALA A 104 6.85 -16.15 3.64
N PRO A 105 6.18 -16.82 4.59
CA PRO A 105 4.82 -17.31 4.42
C PRO A 105 3.83 -16.16 4.43
N VAL A 106 3.64 -15.53 3.26
CA VAL A 106 2.60 -14.51 3.07
C VAL A 106 1.24 -15.19 2.92
N GLU A 107 1.26 -16.48 2.54
CA GLU A 107 0.09 -17.26 2.20
C GLU A 107 0.11 -18.63 2.88
N HIS A 108 -1.09 -19.11 3.22
CA HIS A 108 -1.31 -20.52 3.52
C HIS A 108 -1.70 -21.25 2.23
N VAL A 109 -0.92 -22.24 1.84
CA VAL A 109 -1.06 -22.93 0.55
C VAL A 109 -1.54 -24.35 0.73
N VAL A 110 -2.62 -24.71 0.02
CA VAL A 110 -3.11 -26.09 -0.08
C VAL A 110 -3.13 -26.48 -1.55
N THR A 111 -2.52 -27.63 -1.86
CA THR A 111 -2.52 -28.21 -3.21
C THR A 111 -3.37 -29.46 -3.25
N LEU A 112 -4.28 -29.54 -4.20
CA LEU A 112 -5.08 -30.72 -4.51
C LEU A 112 -4.50 -31.41 -5.75
N GLU A 113 -4.35 -32.72 -5.67
CA GLU A 113 -3.89 -33.59 -6.78
C GLU A 113 -4.96 -34.63 -7.08
N PRO A 114 -5.88 -34.36 -8.01
CA PRO A 114 -6.87 -35.31 -8.44
C PRO A 114 -6.23 -36.54 -9.08
N PRO A 115 -6.84 -37.76 -8.99
CA PRO A 115 -6.28 -38.96 -9.56
C PRO A 115 -6.20 -38.98 -11.11
N ALA A 116 -6.87 -38.03 -11.75
CA ALA A 116 -6.83 -37.80 -13.19
C ALA A 116 -6.99 -36.32 -13.50
N PRO A 117 -6.47 -35.84 -14.65
CA PRO A 117 -6.60 -34.44 -15.04
C PRO A 117 -8.07 -33.99 -15.10
N VAL A 118 -8.38 -32.88 -14.45
CA VAL A 118 -9.72 -32.30 -14.31
C VAL A 118 -9.93 -31.23 -15.37
N ASN A 119 -11.12 -31.23 -15.99
CA ASN A 119 -11.55 -30.15 -16.87
C ASN A 119 -11.69 -28.85 -16.04
N THR A 120 -11.03 -27.79 -16.50
CA THR A 120 -10.97 -26.51 -15.78
C THR A 120 -12.29 -25.76 -15.81
N ASP A 121 -13.18 -25.95 -16.80
CA ASP A 121 -14.52 -25.34 -16.77
C ASP A 121 -15.31 -25.78 -15.54
N ARG A 122 -15.25 -27.08 -15.23
CA ARG A 122 -15.86 -27.64 -14.01
C ARG A 122 -15.19 -27.08 -12.76
N LEU A 123 -13.86 -26.95 -12.77
CA LEU A 123 -13.09 -26.47 -11.65
C LEU A 123 -13.35 -24.99 -11.35
N VAL A 124 -13.40 -24.14 -12.37
CA VAL A 124 -13.78 -22.71 -12.27
C VAL A 124 -15.15 -22.56 -11.62
N ALA A 125 -16.15 -23.36 -12.07
CA ALA A 125 -17.48 -23.33 -11.47
C ALA A 125 -17.48 -23.76 -10.00
N LEU A 126 -16.73 -24.80 -9.64
CA LEU A 126 -16.63 -25.31 -8.24
C LEU A 126 -15.87 -24.37 -7.32
N ALA A 127 -14.85 -23.69 -7.81
CA ALA A 127 -13.95 -22.82 -7.06
C ALA A 127 -14.42 -21.35 -7.03
N SER A 128 -15.51 -21.02 -7.74
CA SER A 128 -15.99 -19.63 -7.85
C SER A 128 -16.29 -18.97 -6.51
N SER A 129 -16.78 -19.73 -5.51
CA SER A 129 -17.06 -19.24 -4.16
C SER A 129 -15.82 -19.13 -3.26
N LEU A 130 -14.66 -19.64 -3.72
CA LEU A 130 -13.41 -19.67 -2.95
C LEU A 130 -12.46 -18.50 -3.26
N ARG A 131 -12.89 -17.52 -4.04
CA ARG A 131 -12.01 -16.38 -4.37
C ARG A 131 -11.67 -15.50 -3.16
N HIS A 132 -12.54 -15.49 -2.15
CA HIS A 132 -12.35 -14.80 -0.88
C HIS A 132 -12.90 -15.65 0.26
N VAL A 133 -12.25 -15.53 1.41
CA VAL A 133 -12.74 -16.08 2.68
C VAL A 133 -12.68 -14.94 3.71
N GLY A 134 -13.84 -14.42 4.08
CA GLY A 134 -13.92 -13.17 4.85
C GLY A 134 -13.24 -12.03 4.09
N SER A 135 -12.27 -11.40 4.77
CA SER A 135 -11.49 -10.30 4.20
C SER A 135 -10.25 -10.76 3.41
N LYS A 136 -10.00 -12.07 3.32
CA LYS A 136 -8.77 -12.61 2.74
C LYS A 136 -8.98 -13.12 1.32
N PRO A 137 -8.27 -12.59 0.32
CA PRO A 137 -8.31 -13.13 -1.03
C PRO A 137 -7.63 -14.50 -1.11
N VAL A 138 -8.18 -15.36 -1.96
CA VAL A 138 -7.59 -16.67 -2.28
C VAL A 138 -7.15 -16.65 -3.73
N ARG A 139 -5.87 -16.87 -3.96
CA ARG A 139 -5.31 -17.08 -5.30
C ARG A 139 -5.47 -18.54 -5.67
N ILE A 140 -5.98 -18.81 -6.87
CA ILE A 140 -6.22 -20.14 -7.36
C ILE A 140 -5.43 -20.34 -8.65
N GLU A 141 -4.53 -21.30 -8.63
CA GLU A 141 -3.66 -21.63 -9.74
C GLU A 141 -3.79 -23.10 -10.09
N MET A 142 -3.57 -23.42 -11.36
CA MET A 142 -3.57 -24.76 -11.87
C MET A 142 -2.24 -25.12 -12.50
N GLU A 143 -1.83 -26.36 -12.37
CA GLU A 143 -0.76 -26.94 -13.15
C GLU A 143 -1.32 -27.61 -14.37
N ARG A 144 -0.88 -27.19 -15.54
CA ARG A 144 -1.27 -27.75 -16.83
C ARG A 144 -0.57 -29.07 -17.12
N LEU A 145 -1.12 -29.85 -18.06
CA LEU A 145 -0.38 -30.94 -18.67
C LEU A 145 0.93 -30.39 -19.25
N GLY A 146 2.08 -30.79 -18.67
CA GLY A 146 3.39 -30.23 -19.06
C GLY A 146 4.13 -29.51 -17.94
N GLY A 147 3.53 -29.38 -16.76
CA GLY A 147 4.22 -28.93 -15.53
C GLY A 147 4.24 -27.42 -15.32
N HIS A 148 3.53 -26.64 -16.15
CA HIS A 148 3.47 -25.19 -16.00
C HIS A 148 2.30 -24.75 -15.11
N TRP A 149 2.58 -23.89 -14.14
CA TRP A 149 1.57 -23.25 -13.30
C TRP A 149 1.01 -22.01 -14.00
N ALA A 150 -0.30 -21.83 -13.90
CA ALA A 150 -1.01 -20.66 -14.43
C ALA A 150 -2.24 -20.35 -13.56
N PRO A 151 -2.78 -19.13 -13.62
CA PRO A 151 -4.06 -18.82 -13.01
C PRO A 151 -5.14 -19.78 -13.49
N LEU A 152 -6.07 -20.11 -12.59
CA LEU A 152 -7.19 -20.97 -12.97
C LEU A 152 -8.06 -20.28 -14.04
N SER A 153 -8.07 -20.84 -15.23
CA SER A 153 -8.87 -20.39 -16.38
C SER A 153 -9.64 -21.55 -17.00
N ALA A 154 -10.74 -21.25 -17.67
CA ALA A 154 -11.55 -22.22 -18.40
C ALA A 154 -10.85 -22.71 -19.69
N GLY A 155 -11.30 -23.84 -20.23
CA GLY A 155 -10.88 -24.34 -21.55
C GLY A 155 -9.61 -25.20 -21.55
N ASP A 156 -9.16 -25.73 -20.39
CA ASP A 156 -7.92 -26.49 -20.23
C ASP A 156 -8.11 -27.73 -19.34
N LYS A 157 -7.04 -28.44 -19.03
CA LYS A 157 -6.99 -29.55 -18.07
C LYS A 157 -5.93 -29.28 -17.00
N ALA A 158 -6.33 -29.39 -15.75
CA ALA A 158 -5.45 -29.27 -14.59
C ALA A 158 -5.06 -30.64 -14.05
N VAL A 159 -3.77 -30.86 -13.80
CA VAL A 159 -3.24 -32.04 -13.09
C VAL A 159 -3.15 -31.80 -11.59
N ARG A 160 -2.84 -30.58 -11.17
CA ARG A 160 -2.86 -30.10 -9.79
C ARG A 160 -3.52 -28.74 -9.71
N VAL A 161 -4.07 -28.42 -8.54
CA VAL A 161 -4.68 -27.11 -8.27
C VAL A 161 -4.18 -26.60 -6.93
N ARG A 162 -3.71 -25.36 -6.89
CA ARG A 162 -3.17 -24.72 -5.71
C ARG A 162 -4.08 -23.58 -5.26
N PHE A 163 -4.40 -23.56 -3.99
CA PHE A 163 -5.17 -22.53 -3.31
C PHE A 163 -4.28 -21.83 -2.31
N SER A 164 -4.05 -20.55 -2.51
CA SER A 164 -3.16 -19.72 -1.68
C SER A 164 -3.99 -18.65 -0.98
N LEU A 165 -4.26 -18.89 0.32
CA LEU A 165 -5.00 -17.98 1.20
C LEU A 165 -4.05 -16.97 1.82
N LEU A 166 -4.30 -15.67 1.64
CA LEU A 166 -3.49 -14.60 2.23
C LEU A 166 -3.56 -14.63 3.76
N LEU A 167 -2.41 -14.53 4.43
CA LEU A 167 -2.32 -14.60 5.89
C LEU A 167 -2.64 -13.28 6.60
N ALA A 168 -2.33 -12.14 5.98
CA ALA A 168 -2.66 -10.82 6.52
C ALA A 168 -2.77 -9.77 5.41
N ASN A 169 -3.59 -8.76 5.63
CA ASN A 169 -3.69 -7.55 4.81
C ASN A 169 -4.01 -6.35 5.71
N ARG A 170 -4.22 -5.15 5.13
CA ARG A 170 -4.57 -3.94 5.89
C ARG A 170 -5.87 -4.05 6.72
N GLN A 171 -6.68 -5.09 6.49
CA GLN A 171 -7.86 -5.38 7.30
C GLN A 171 -7.55 -6.29 8.52
N GLY A 172 -6.29 -6.66 8.70
CA GLY A 172 -5.81 -7.45 9.83
C GLY A 172 -5.35 -8.88 9.45
N PRO A 173 -5.00 -9.71 10.44
CA PRO A 173 -4.55 -11.08 10.24
C PRO A 173 -5.71 -12.02 9.90
N LEU A 174 -5.40 -13.13 9.25
CA LEU A 174 -6.30 -14.27 9.10
C LEU A 174 -6.74 -14.77 10.47
N ASN A 175 -8.04 -14.91 10.67
CA ASN A 175 -8.61 -15.39 11.92
C ASN A 175 -9.05 -16.87 11.86
N ALA A 176 -9.42 -17.43 13.03
CA ALA A 176 -9.76 -18.84 13.13
C ALA A 176 -11.06 -19.22 12.36
N VAL A 177 -12.01 -18.31 12.24
CA VAL A 177 -13.26 -18.55 11.51
C VAL A 177 -12.96 -18.59 10.00
N GLU A 178 -12.25 -17.59 9.50
CA GLU A 178 -11.82 -17.53 8.09
C GLU A 178 -11.03 -18.79 7.70
N LEU A 179 -10.06 -19.21 8.55
CA LEU A 179 -9.26 -20.42 8.27
C LEU A 179 -10.12 -21.69 8.32
N SER A 180 -11.07 -21.79 9.24
CA SER A 180 -12.01 -22.92 9.30
C SER A 180 -12.92 -23.00 8.08
N ASP A 181 -13.44 -21.87 7.62
CA ASP A 181 -14.27 -21.78 6.42
C ASP A 181 -13.48 -22.16 5.18
N PHE A 182 -12.22 -21.69 5.06
CA PHE A 182 -11.32 -22.10 3.99
C PHE A 182 -11.09 -23.60 3.98
N ASN A 183 -10.73 -24.19 5.12
CA ASN A 183 -10.45 -25.62 5.24
C ASN A 183 -11.68 -26.46 4.87
N ALA A 184 -12.87 -26.11 5.37
CA ALA A 184 -14.11 -26.80 5.04
C ALA A 184 -14.43 -26.72 3.54
N ALA A 185 -14.20 -25.59 2.92
CA ALA A 185 -14.41 -25.41 1.48
C ALA A 185 -13.40 -26.23 0.65
N ILE A 186 -12.13 -26.29 1.07
CA ILE A 186 -11.10 -27.11 0.43
C ILE A 186 -11.43 -28.61 0.58
N GLU A 187 -11.84 -29.08 1.77
CA GLU A 187 -12.25 -30.48 1.98
C GLU A 187 -13.45 -30.87 1.10
N SER A 188 -14.46 -29.98 1.03
CA SER A 188 -15.62 -30.19 0.15
C SER A 188 -15.21 -30.27 -1.33
N LEU A 189 -14.30 -29.43 -1.76
CA LEU A 189 -13.80 -29.45 -3.14
C LEU A 189 -12.97 -30.69 -3.42
N ALA A 190 -12.08 -31.06 -2.49
CA ALA A 190 -11.25 -32.26 -2.56
C ALA A 190 -12.12 -33.51 -2.72
N GLY A 191 -13.21 -33.62 -1.95
CA GLY A 191 -14.18 -34.71 -2.09
C GLY A 191 -14.83 -34.76 -3.47
N LYS A 192 -15.23 -33.62 -4.05
CA LYS A 192 -15.80 -33.53 -5.39
C LYS A 192 -14.82 -33.90 -6.51
N LEU A 193 -13.52 -33.68 -6.26
CA LEU A 193 -12.43 -33.97 -7.19
C LEU A 193 -11.81 -35.36 -6.94
N GLN A 194 -12.24 -36.04 -5.87
CA GLN A 194 -11.64 -37.30 -5.40
C GLN A 194 -10.13 -37.16 -5.13
N ALA A 195 -9.69 -35.95 -4.77
CA ALA A 195 -8.30 -35.63 -4.48
C ALA A 195 -8.03 -35.88 -3.00
N PRO A 196 -6.91 -36.53 -2.61
CA PRO A 196 -6.49 -36.57 -1.23
C PRO A 196 -6.15 -35.15 -0.77
N VAL A 197 -6.53 -34.83 0.47
CA VAL A 197 -6.19 -33.56 1.11
C VAL A 197 -5.71 -33.80 2.53
N ASN A 198 -4.66 -33.09 2.91
CA ASN A 198 -4.18 -33.04 4.29
C ASN A 198 -4.34 -31.59 4.77
N ILE A 199 -5.19 -31.39 5.76
CA ILE A 199 -5.39 -30.09 6.40
C ILE A 199 -4.45 -30.00 7.60
N PRO A 200 -3.49 -29.06 7.59
CA PRO A 200 -2.55 -28.90 8.69
C PRO A 200 -3.21 -28.30 9.94
N ASP A 201 -2.50 -28.41 11.09
CA ASP A 201 -2.93 -27.73 12.31
C ASP A 201 -3.09 -26.22 12.10
N MET A 202 -4.18 -25.68 12.57
CA MET A 202 -4.52 -24.25 12.42
C MET A 202 -3.63 -23.34 13.28
N ALA A 203 -3.13 -23.82 14.43
CA ALA A 203 -2.43 -22.97 15.39
C ALA A 203 -1.12 -22.36 14.83
N PRO A 204 -0.25 -23.07 14.10
CA PRO A 204 0.91 -22.47 13.43
C PRO A 204 0.53 -21.45 12.37
N ILE A 205 -0.51 -21.72 11.58
CA ILE A 205 -0.97 -20.84 10.51
C ILE A 205 -1.45 -19.50 11.10
N LEU A 206 -2.25 -19.56 12.16
CA LEU A 206 -2.76 -18.36 12.85
C LEU A 206 -1.66 -17.58 13.58
N ARG A 207 -0.58 -18.24 14.02
CA ARG A 207 0.61 -17.54 14.53
C ARG A 207 1.30 -16.76 13.41
N ASN A 208 1.61 -17.43 12.30
CA ASN A 208 2.24 -16.80 11.14
C ASN A 208 1.42 -15.61 10.60
N ALA A 209 0.09 -15.73 10.62
CA ALA A 209 -0.79 -14.64 10.23
C ALA A 209 -0.63 -13.39 11.12
N ARG A 210 -0.56 -13.58 12.46
CA ARG A 210 -0.33 -12.49 13.41
C ARG A 210 1.07 -11.89 13.29
N ASP A 211 2.08 -12.73 13.06
CA ASP A 211 3.46 -12.28 12.90
C ASP A 211 3.60 -11.44 11.63
N LEU A 212 2.97 -11.88 10.52
CA LEU A 212 2.92 -11.11 9.27
C LEU A 212 2.16 -9.80 9.44
N ASP A 213 1.01 -9.80 10.14
CA ASP A 213 0.23 -8.58 10.42
C ASP A 213 1.04 -7.56 11.20
N THR A 214 1.74 -8.01 12.25
CA THR A 214 2.63 -7.15 13.05
C THR A 214 3.77 -6.57 12.20
N LEU A 215 4.37 -7.38 11.34
CA LEU A 215 5.42 -6.95 10.43
C LEU A 215 4.88 -5.94 9.41
N ALA A 216 3.74 -6.25 8.79
CA ALA A 216 3.10 -5.39 7.81
C ALA A 216 2.73 -4.03 8.42
N ALA A 217 2.11 -4.01 9.61
CA ALA A 217 1.76 -2.76 10.29
C ALA A 217 2.98 -1.86 10.58
N ARG A 218 4.14 -2.46 10.87
CA ARG A 218 5.39 -1.71 11.06
C ARG A 218 5.93 -1.12 9.77
N LEU A 219 5.75 -1.81 8.64
CA LEU A 219 6.31 -1.44 7.34
C LEU A 219 5.34 -0.61 6.50
N ASP A 220 4.05 -0.58 6.85
CA ASP A 220 3.03 0.19 6.13
C ASP A 220 3.30 1.68 6.28
N THR A 221 3.71 2.29 5.19
CA THR A 221 4.11 3.70 5.16
C THR A 221 3.43 4.39 3.98
N GLN A 222 2.66 5.42 4.28
CA GLN A 222 2.12 6.34 3.29
C GLN A 222 2.70 7.72 3.52
N ILE A 223 3.07 8.41 2.44
CA ILE A 223 3.58 9.77 2.50
C ILE A 223 2.57 10.69 1.84
N GLU A 224 2.23 11.74 2.57
CA GLU A 224 1.29 12.75 2.11
C GLU A 224 1.98 14.11 1.98
N VAL A 225 1.69 14.81 0.89
CA VAL A 225 1.97 16.24 0.74
C VAL A 225 0.71 16.93 0.24
N ARG A 226 0.61 18.22 0.52
CA ARG A 226 -0.58 18.99 0.20
C ARG A 226 -0.23 20.23 -0.59
N VAL A 227 -1.05 20.57 -1.58
CA VAL A 227 -1.09 21.89 -2.21
C VAL A 227 -2.28 22.64 -1.65
N GLU A 228 -2.02 23.77 -0.98
CA GLU A 228 -3.04 24.70 -0.52
C GLU A 228 -3.27 25.77 -1.61
N LEU A 229 -4.50 25.98 -1.99
CA LEU A 229 -4.91 26.92 -3.02
C LEU A 229 -5.58 28.15 -2.39
N PRO A 230 -5.43 29.34 -2.97
CA PRO A 230 -6.10 30.55 -2.47
C PRO A 230 -7.63 30.47 -2.65
N GLU A 231 -8.09 29.74 -3.65
CA GLU A 231 -9.50 29.50 -3.96
C GLU A 231 -9.70 28.23 -4.75
N ALA A 232 -10.93 27.73 -4.80
CA ALA A 232 -11.27 26.54 -5.59
C ALA A 232 -11.08 26.82 -7.10
N PRO A 233 -10.26 26.02 -7.82
CA PRO A 233 -9.99 26.26 -9.23
C PRO A 233 -11.17 25.87 -10.11
N GLU A 234 -11.28 26.51 -11.26
CA GLU A 234 -12.26 26.12 -12.29
C GLU A 234 -11.98 24.70 -12.81
N ALA A 235 -13.04 23.92 -13.03
CA ALA A 235 -12.93 22.53 -13.50
C ALA A 235 -12.20 22.42 -14.86
N SER A 236 -12.38 23.41 -15.75
CA SER A 236 -11.71 23.48 -17.05
C SER A 236 -10.19 23.61 -16.89
N LYS A 237 -9.72 24.42 -15.95
CA LYS A 237 -8.31 24.62 -15.64
C LYS A 237 -7.70 23.35 -15.06
N VAL A 238 -8.40 22.72 -14.10
CA VAL A 238 -7.97 21.44 -13.53
C VAL A 238 -7.83 20.38 -14.60
N SER A 239 -8.83 20.20 -15.47
CA SER A 239 -8.79 19.19 -16.55
C SER A 239 -7.64 19.43 -17.54
N GLY A 240 -7.29 20.69 -17.80
CA GLY A 240 -6.13 21.04 -18.63
C GLY A 240 -4.81 20.62 -18.00
N ILE A 241 -4.63 20.93 -16.72
CA ILE A 241 -3.41 20.61 -15.95
C ILE A 241 -3.24 19.08 -15.81
N VAL A 242 -4.30 18.39 -15.39
CA VAL A 242 -4.30 16.92 -15.19
C VAL A 242 -3.89 16.19 -16.47
N ARG A 243 -4.44 16.59 -17.62
CA ARG A 243 -4.09 16.02 -18.92
C ARG A 243 -2.64 16.30 -19.30
N HIS A 244 -2.17 17.52 -19.04
CA HIS A 244 -0.77 17.89 -19.32
C HIS A 244 0.22 17.08 -18.49
N LEU A 245 -0.11 16.84 -17.21
CA LEU A 245 0.71 16.05 -16.29
C LEU A 245 0.55 14.53 -16.47
N GLY A 246 -0.26 14.08 -17.44
CA GLY A 246 -0.44 12.65 -17.72
C GLY A 246 -1.18 11.87 -16.63
N LEU A 247 -1.98 12.57 -15.80
CA LEU A 247 -2.73 11.94 -14.73
C LEU A 247 -4.04 11.33 -15.24
N SER A 248 -4.38 10.14 -14.77
CA SER A 248 -5.61 9.43 -15.06
C SER A 248 -6.74 9.87 -14.13
N ASP A 249 -7.90 10.21 -14.68
CA ASP A 249 -9.08 10.60 -13.90
C ASP A 249 -9.77 9.35 -13.31
N ARG A 250 -9.95 9.33 -11.99
CA ARG A 250 -10.63 8.28 -11.22
C ARG A 250 -12.01 8.72 -10.74
N GLY A 251 -12.49 9.85 -11.22
CA GLY A 251 -13.77 10.44 -10.83
C GLY A 251 -13.73 11.14 -9.48
N ASN A 252 -14.76 11.92 -9.20
CA ASN A 252 -14.95 12.66 -7.93
C ASN A 252 -13.77 13.55 -7.51
N GLY A 253 -12.99 14.06 -8.48
CA GLY A 253 -11.82 14.91 -8.22
C GLY A 253 -10.61 14.13 -7.73
N ARG A 254 -10.55 12.83 -8.01
CA ARG A 254 -9.39 11.97 -7.77
C ARG A 254 -8.67 11.67 -9.06
N TYR A 255 -7.36 11.63 -8.98
CA TYR A 255 -6.48 11.35 -10.12
C TYR A 255 -5.32 10.48 -9.66
N GLU A 256 -4.71 9.78 -10.59
CA GLU A 256 -3.64 8.84 -10.31
C GLU A 256 -2.58 8.89 -11.40
N ALA A 257 -1.33 8.81 -11.00
CA ALA A 257 -0.18 8.71 -11.89
C ALA A 257 0.22 7.24 -12.04
N PHE A 258 0.54 6.84 -13.29
CA PHE A 258 0.99 5.50 -13.62
C PHE A 258 2.33 5.52 -14.31
N ALA A 259 3.12 4.47 -14.11
CA ALA A 259 4.27 4.17 -14.93
C ALA A 259 3.83 3.64 -16.30
N ASP A 260 4.76 3.60 -17.26
CA ASP A 260 4.51 3.01 -18.60
C ASP A 260 4.13 1.52 -18.53
N SER A 261 4.54 0.83 -17.46
CA SER A 261 4.16 -0.55 -17.15
C SER A 261 2.70 -0.72 -16.72
N GLY A 262 2.01 0.38 -16.38
CA GLY A 262 0.68 0.39 -15.78
C GLY A 262 0.67 0.34 -14.26
N ASP A 263 1.84 0.30 -13.60
CA ASP A 263 1.93 0.33 -12.15
C ASP A 263 1.56 1.70 -11.59
N SER A 264 0.78 1.73 -10.51
CA SER A 264 0.42 2.96 -9.80
C SER A 264 1.64 3.58 -9.12
N LEU A 265 1.84 4.87 -9.31
CA LEU A 265 2.93 5.63 -8.72
C LEU A 265 2.48 6.42 -7.48
N PHE A 266 1.49 7.27 -7.65
CA PHE A 266 0.88 8.05 -6.57
C PHE A 266 -0.52 8.52 -6.97
N ALA A 267 -1.32 8.82 -5.97
CA ALA A 267 -2.66 9.36 -6.16
C ALA A 267 -2.75 10.80 -5.66
N LEU A 268 -3.72 11.55 -6.19
CA LEU A 268 -4.09 12.85 -5.65
C LEU A 268 -5.61 13.04 -5.64
N ALA A 269 -6.06 13.85 -4.69
CA ALA A 269 -7.47 14.17 -4.55
C ALA A 269 -7.70 15.64 -4.20
N PHE A 270 -8.69 16.27 -4.82
CA PHE A 270 -9.19 17.57 -4.42
C PHE A 270 -10.15 17.43 -3.25
N ASN A 271 -9.81 18.04 -2.11
CA ASN A 271 -10.68 18.10 -0.95
C ASN A 271 -11.79 19.14 -1.14
N LYS A 272 -12.91 18.94 -0.44
CA LYS A 272 -13.96 19.97 -0.40
C LYS A 272 -13.57 21.01 0.65
N PRO A 273 -13.69 22.33 0.36
CA PRO A 273 -14.32 23.00 -0.79
C PRO A 273 -13.51 23.00 -2.11
N ARG A 274 -12.49 22.19 -2.30
CA ARG A 274 -11.55 22.11 -3.44
C ARG A 274 -10.43 23.17 -3.41
N ASP A 275 -10.16 23.72 -2.28
CA ASP A 275 -9.03 24.62 -2.03
C ASP A 275 -7.76 23.90 -1.56
N GLN A 276 -7.80 22.57 -1.50
CA GLN A 276 -6.69 21.72 -1.13
C GLN A 276 -6.60 20.52 -2.07
N ILE A 277 -5.36 20.13 -2.38
CA ILE A 277 -5.05 18.93 -3.15
C ILE A 277 -4.11 18.08 -2.30
N ASP A 278 -4.58 16.92 -1.86
CA ASP A 278 -3.74 15.95 -1.15
C ASP A 278 -3.12 14.98 -2.15
N PHE A 279 -1.83 14.79 -2.05
CA PHE A 279 -1.05 13.80 -2.80
C PHE A 279 -0.64 12.69 -1.85
N VAL A 280 -0.78 11.45 -2.27
CA VAL A 280 -0.46 10.27 -1.45
C VAL A 280 0.42 9.31 -2.24
N LEU A 281 1.55 8.94 -1.65
CA LEU A 281 2.42 7.86 -2.10
C LEU A 281 2.25 6.67 -1.15
N ASP A 282 1.83 5.53 -1.68
CA ASP A 282 1.75 4.26 -0.96
C ASP A 282 3.06 3.50 -1.14
N VAL A 283 3.99 3.67 -0.19
CA VAL A 283 5.37 3.21 -0.31
C VAL A 283 5.48 1.70 -0.53
N PRO A 284 4.82 0.82 0.24
CA PRO A 284 4.92 -0.62 0.01
C PRO A 284 4.38 -1.08 -1.36
N ARG A 285 3.47 -0.31 -1.93
CA ARG A 285 2.83 -0.66 -3.21
C ARG A 285 3.52 -0.08 -4.43
N THR A 286 4.50 0.79 -4.24
CA THR A 286 5.19 1.49 -5.33
C THR A 286 6.66 1.10 -5.38
N ALA A 287 7.10 0.50 -6.49
CA ALA A 287 8.47 0.05 -6.63
C ALA A 287 9.47 1.22 -6.59
N GLU A 288 10.59 1.03 -5.87
CA GLU A 288 11.64 2.04 -5.68
C GLU A 288 12.18 2.61 -6.98
N GLN A 289 12.32 1.75 -8.01
CA GLN A 289 12.87 2.11 -9.33
C GLN A 289 12.12 3.22 -10.06
N TYR A 290 10.87 3.50 -9.66
CA TYR A 290 10.08 4.57 -10.29
C TYR A 290 10.35 5.95 -9.73
N GLU A 291 11.12 6.07 -8.65
CA GLU A 291 11.41 7.36 -7.98
C GLU A 291 10.12 8.19 -7.76
N ALA A 292 9.05 7.49 -7.35
CA ALA A 292 7.69 8.05 -7.32
C ALA A 292 7.52 9.21 -6.34
N TRP A 293 8.35 9.30 -5.30
CA TRP A 293 8.39 10.45 -4.40
C TRP A 293 8.80 11.72 -5.11
N GLU A 294 9.88 11.67 -5.87
CA GLU A 294 10.41 12.78 -6.65
C GLU A 294 9.40 13.21 -7.73
N GLY A 295 8.80 12.25 -8.41
CA GLY A 295 7.74 12.49 -9.38
C GLY A 295 6.49 13.13 -8.75
N MET A 296 6.07 12.68 -7.58
CA MET A 296 4.94 13.24 -6.84
C MET A 296 5.20 14.68 -6.42
N VAL A 297 6.38 14.98 -5.89
CA VAL A 297 6.76 16.34 -5.48
C VAL A 297 6.81 17.27 -6.68
N ALA A 298 7.39 16.87 -7.80
CA ALA A 298 7.43 17.66 -9.03
C ALA A 298 6.02 17.92 -9.58
N CYS A 299 5.15 16.92 -9.58
CA CYS A 299 3.76 17.06 -9.95
C CYS A 299 3.02 18.07 -9.04
N ALA A 300 3.18 17.95 -7.72
CA ALA A 300 2.56 18.82 -6.75
C ALA A 300 3.04 20.28 -6.89
N GLN A 301 4.32 20.50 -7.16
CA GLN A 301 4.88 21.84 -7.42
C GLN A 301 4.33 22.44 -8.70
N SER A 302 4.25 21.65 -9.79
CA SER A 302 3.67 22.10 -11.05
C SER A 302 2.20 22.50 -10.89
N MET A 303 1.43 21.73 -10.13
CA MET A 303 0.04 22.07 -9.80
C MET A 303 -0.06 23.32 -8.93
N ALA A 304 0.80 23.44 -7.91
CA ALA A 304 0.84 24.64 -7.07
C ALA A 304 1.13 25.90 -7.90
N GLN A 305 2.14 25.83 -8.77
CA GLN A 305 2.48 26.96 -9.65
C GLN A 305 1.34 27.32 -10.61
N ALA A 306 0.76 26.31 -11.27
CA ALA A 306 -0.31 26.54 -12.25
C ALA A 306 -1.61 27.09 -11.62
N LEU A 307 -1.88 26.73 -10.36
CA LEU A 307 -3.11 27.12 -9.63
C LEU A 307 -2.88 28.29 -8.66
N GLY A 308 -1.64 28.80 -8.53
CA GLY A 308 -1.32 29.91 -7.62
C GLY A 308 -1.32 29.48 -6.15
N GLY A 309 -1.10 28.19 -5.88
CA GLY A 309 -1.06 27.60 -4.56
C GLY A 309 0.34 27.49 -3.97
N ARG A 310 0.45 26.82 -2.82
CA ARG A 310 1.72 26.52 -2.15
C ARG A 310 1.78 25.06 -1.72
N LEU A 311 2.97 24.45 -1.85
CA LEU A 311 3.22 23.09 -1.40
C LEU A 311 3.58 23.08 0.09
N VAL A 312 2.87 22.26 0.86
CA VAL A 312 3.03 22.12 2.31
C VAL A 312 3.09 20.66 2.75
N ASP A 313 3.62 20.42 3.93
CA ASP A 313 3.52 19.13 4.62
C ASP A 313 2.14 18.94 5.27
N SER A 314 1.90 17.80 5.89
CA SER A 314 0.66 17.49 6.62
C SER A 314 0.36 18.46 7.79
N ALA A 315 1.36 19.19 8.27
CA ALA A 315 1.24 20.19 9.33
C ALA A 315 1.06 21.64 8.77
N GLY A 316 0.93 21.81 7.44
CA GLY A 316 0.77 23.11 6.79
C GLY A 316 2.06 23.93 6.67
N ARG A 317 3.23 23.32 6.88
CA ARG A 317 4.53 23.98 6.74
C ARG A 317 5.05 23.83 5.31
N GLY A 318 5.60 24.89 4.73
CA GLY A 318 6.16 24.84 3.39
C GLY A 318 7.26 23.78 3.24
N LEU A 319 7.18 22.95 2.20
CA LEU A 319 8.19 21.96 1.89
C LEU A 319 9.46 22.62 1.35
N SER A 320 10.57 22.45 2.06
CA SER A 320 11.89 22.88 1.60
C SER A 320 12.63 21.77 0.87
N VAL A 321 13.60 22.13 0.02
CA VAL A 321 14.49 21.15 -0.66
C VAL A 321 15.19 20.23 0.33
N GLY A 322 15.64 20.77 1.46
CA GLY A 322 16.26 19.96 2.52
C GLY A 322 15.31 18.93 3.15
N MET A 323 14.03 19.27 3.33
CA MET A 323 13.01 18.33 3.81
C MET A 323 12.73 17.24 2.78
N ILE A 324 12.60 17.59 1.50
CA ILE A 324 12.42 16.64 0.40
C ILE A 324 13.56 15.62 0.39
N GLY A 325 14.82 16.09 0.42
CA GLY A 325 15.98 15.20 0.46
C GLY A 325 16.07 14.32 1.73
N THR A 326 15.54 14.80 2.86
CA THR A 326 15.48 13.99 4.08
C THR A 326 14.47 12.85 3.93
N VAL A 327 13.31 13.12 3.34
CA VAL A 327 12.29 12.11 3.05
C VAL A 327 12.83 11.08 2.07
N SER A 328 13.52 11.49 0.99
CA SER A 328 14.16 10.55 0.03
C SER A 328 15.11 9.56 0.72
N ARG A 329 15.95 10.03 1.66
CA ARG A 329 16.84 9.14 2.41
C ARG A 329 16.09 8.17 3.34
N GLN A 330 15.01 8.63 3.99
CA GLN A 330 14.17 7.78 4.83
C GLN A 330 13.43 6.72 4.00
N LEU A 331 13.00 7.09 2.79
CA LEU A 331 12.38 6.18 1.84
C LEU A 331 13.33 5.08 1.39
N ALA A 332 14.57 5.40 1.02
CA ALA A 332 15.56 4.40 0.65
C ALA A 332 15.75 3.36 1.78
N HIS A 333 15.78 3.81 3.05
CA HIS A 333 15.83 2.90 4.19
C HIS A 333 14.58 2.04 4.29
N ARG A 334 13.38 2.62 4.10
CA ARG A 334 12.12 1.89 4.14
C ARG A 334 12.00 0.85 3.03
N TYR A 335 12.44 1.15 1.81
CA TYR A 335 12.49 0.19 0.70
C TYR A 335 13.44 -0.98 1.01
N ALA A 336 14.59 -0.70 1.62
CA ALA A 336 15.50 -1.75 2.07
C ALA A 336 14.88 -2.65 3.16
N GLU A 337 14.16 -2.09 4.14
CA GLU A 337 13.45 -2.87 5.17
C GLU A 337 12.36 -3.76 4.58
N LEU A 338 11.57 -3.24 3.63
CA LEU A 338 10.54 -4.00 2.90
C LEU A 338 11.17 -5.18 2.14
N SER A 339 12.28 -4.93 1.45
CA SER A 339 13.00 -5.97 0.70
C SER A 339 13.58 -7.05 1.64
N GLN A 340 14.20 -6.66 2.76
CA GLN A 340 14.71 -7.59 3.77
C GLN A 340 13.61 -8.45 4.40
N ALA A 341 12.39 -7.92 4.50
CA ALA A 341 11.24 -8.63 5.01
C ALA A 341 10.58 -9.56 3.96
N GLY A 342 11.11 -9.66 2.74
CA GLY A 342 10.48 -10.40 1.64
C GLY A 342 9.22 -9.75 1.07
N LEU A 343 8.97 -8.49 1.42
CA LEU A 343 7.84 -7.68 0.96
C LEU A 343 8.34 -6.53 0.06
N THR A 344 9.20 -6.86 -0.93
CA THR A 344 9.74 -5.85 -1.85
C THR A 344 8.62 -4.96 -2.39
N ALA A 345 8.79 -3.66 -2.25
CA ALA A 345 7.78 -2.66 -2.65
C ALA A 345 7.41 -2.79 -4.14
N GLY A 346 6.11 -2.72 -4.44
CA GLY A 346 5.57 -2.98 -5.78
C GLY A 346 5.60 -4.44 -6.22
N GLY A 347 6.24 -5.34 -5.45
CA GLY A 347 6.26 -6.77 -5.74
C GLY A 347 4.93 -7.46 -5.38
N ALA A 348 4.70 -8.64 -5.97
CA ALA A 348 3.43 -9.37 -5.84
C ALA A 348 3.01 -9.63 -4.37
N ALA A 349 3.97 -9.94 -3.48
CA ALA A 349 3.70 -10.13 -2.06
C ALA A 349 3.25 -8.83 -1.38
N ALA A 350 3.97 -7.72 -1.62
CA ALA A 350 3.64 -6.42 -1.05
C ALA A 350 2.28 -5.91 -1.56
N LEU A 351 2.00 -6.02 -2.86
CA LEU A 351 0.72 -5.61 -3.45
C LEU A 351 -0.47 -6.35 -2.83
N ARG A 352 -0.29 -7.57 -2.35
CA ARG A 352 -1.34 -8.36 -1.69
C ARG A 352 -1.49 -8.04 -0.20
N VAL A 353 -0.38 -7.92 0.51
CA VAL A 353 -0.37 -7.63 1.95
C VAL A 353 -0.84 -6.22 2.24
N PHE A 354 -0.45 -5.25 1.44
CA PHE A 354 -0.80 -3.83 1.60
C PHE A 354 -2.03 -3.39 0.78
N HIS A 355 -2.92 -4.34 0.49
CA HIS A 355 -4.18 -4.07 -0.22
C HIS A 355 -5.31 -3.69 0.73
#